data_db127b87d39b7ddcb524ce137419dfe2
#
_entry.id   db127b87d39b7ddcb524ce137419dfe2
#
_cell.length_a   1.000
_cell.length_b   1.000
_cell.length_c   1.000
_cell.angle_alpha   90.00
_cell.angle_beta   90.00
_cell.angle_gamma   90.00
#
_symmetry.space_group_name_H-M   'P 1'
#
loop_
_entity.id
_entity.type
_entity.pdbx_description
1 polymer ?
#
loop_
_entity_poly.entity_id
_entity_poly.type
_entity_poly.pdbx_seq_one_letter_code
_entity_poly.pdbx_strand_id
1 'polypeptide(L)'
;MKLANLATIGAFAVFLAAPVGSLVTMGLDPAAERAITLTELTSAKLLTPNDEKYRNDVARRLVSNSPVGMDAIRAKNALDVKVFGFVNTSQVISGADGWLFYKPGFQNGACMSEHDIGVMLGHVEALRMIAKGIGIDFRMSVSPDKEVVYPEKLGPAAAAATGCKILSSRLWRRIAKTSKSSIIDHFDVMGHDVTDDLLYFRTDTHWNELGKLKAVRQLVFELTGRKVDGPILASGQVMHATDMPNRLLRIDHEEAEETYDDYVSRTFPDDSNQKIADTFILHDSFYGVSYDLLKHVFLNPLFLSYGNENIELEVRNALAKSPKHVLVNTVERNMLSKILHGEMSWTGVLGKAFLDANAKTAGGCKMSDAAKDGLKFENLSKQPSGDFTAGVDPQILVRLAEHGRPCVRISFETAVRQNTYVYLPIKDQVNQNGPYFEGFSLMLTDAPGARDFWLVLPEDFAGMTLRVDPIYSTGTLSHLRIQTGALPSFSPVSNM
;
A
#
# COMPACT_ATOMS: atom_id res chain seq x y z
N MET A 1 15.55 -18.26 56.97
CA MET A 1 15.60 -17.46 55.71
C MET A 1 16.35 -16.19 56.03
N LYS A 2 17.48 -15.91 55.32
CA LYS A 2 18.35 -14.76 55.65
C LYS A 2 17.62 -13.45 55.28
N LEU A 3 17.81 -12.38 56.10
CA LEU A 3 17.17 -11.05 55.89
C LEU A 3 17.34 -10.53 54.44
N ALA A 4 18.47 -10.82 53.81
CA ALA A 4 18.73 -10.50 52.43
C ALA A 4 17.75 -11.13 51.44
N ASN A 5 17.32 -12.38 51.67
CA ASN A 5 16.32 -13.04 50.81
C ASN A 5 14.94 -12.43 50.94
N LEU A 6 14.57 -11.99 52.18
CA LEU A 6 13.30 -11.29 52.44
C LEU A 6 13.28 -9.91 51.75
N ALA A 7 14.36 -9.16 51.81
CA ALA A 7 14.52 -7.88 51.13
C ALA A 7 14.42 -8.05 49.59
N THR A 8 15.08 -9.09 49.06
CA THR A 8 15.04 -9.40 47.61
C THR A 8 13.64 -9.80 47.18
N ILE A 9 12.95 -10.65 47.97
CA ILE A 9 11.56 -11.04 47.67
C ILE A 9 10.61 -9.84 47.78
N GLY A 10 10.79 -8.97 48.77
CA GLY A 10 10.02 -7.75 48.92
C GLY A 10 10.23 -6.78 47.76
N ALA A 11 11.49 -6.54 47.39
CA ALA A 11 11.78 -5.69 46.21
C ALA A 11 11.19 -6.25 44.93
N PHE A 12 11.28 -7.57 44.72
CA PHE A 12 10.71 -8.23 43.56
C PHE A 12 9.18 -8.15 43.53
N ALA A 13 8.52 -8.33 44.70
CA ALA A 13 7.07 -8.18 44.80
C ALA A 13 6.61 -6.75 44.51
N VAL A 14 7.32 -5.73 45.00
CA VAL A 14 7.06 -4.32 44.69
C VAL A 14 7.27 -4.05 43.23
N PHE A 15 8.33 -4.56 42.62
CA PHE A 15 8.60 -4.40 41.18
C PHE A 15 7.50 -5.01 40.32
N LEU A 16 6.97 -6.19 40.68
CA LEU A 16 5.86 -6.82 39.95
C LEU A 16 4.53 -6.09 40.14
N ALA A 17 4.29 -5.53 41.33
CA ALA A 17 3.03 -4.84 41.66
C ALA A 17 3.02 -3.37 41.18
N ALA A 18 4.17 -2.76 40.96
CA ALA A 18 4.28 -1.35 40.62
C ALA A 18 3.50 -0.95 39.34
N PRO A 19 3.52 -1.72 38.22
CA PRO A 19 2.74 -1.38 37.05
C PRO A 19 1.22 -1.36 37.31
N VAL A 20 0.72 -2.35 38.08
CA VAL A 20 -0.71 -2.42 38.46
C VAL A 20 -1.06 -1.30 39.41
N GLY A 21 -0.24 -1.07 40.43
CA GLY A 21 -0.41 -0.01 41.40
C GLY A 21 -0.44 1.38 40.76
N SER A 22 0.49 1.64 39.83
CA SER A 22 0.52 2.92 39.12
C SER A 22 -0.70 3.11 38.18
N LEU A 23 -1.15 2.03 37.52
CA LEU A 23 -2.34 2.10 36.68
C LEU A 23 -3.61 2.43 37.52
N VAL A 24 -3.71 1.88 38.73
CA VAL A 24 -4.85 2.12 39.64
C VAL A 24 -4.80 3.53 40.22
N THR A 25 -3.61 4.04 40.56
CA THR A 25 -3.47 5.32 41.29
C THR A 25 -3.26 6.52 40.35
N MET A 26 -2.61 6.34 39.22
CA MET A 26 -2.21 7.41 38.27
C MET A 26 -2.98 7.35 36.95
N GLY A 27 -3.70 6.27 36.69
CA GLY A 27 -4.42 6.04 35.45
C GLY A 27 -3.53 5.50 34.32
N LEU A 28 -4.05 5.56 33.09
CA LEU A 28 -3.34 5.14 31.88
C LEU A 28 -2.25 6.16 31.50
N ASP A 29 -1.11 5.68 31.01
CA ASP A 29 -0.13 6.56 30.39
C ASP A 29 -0.75 7.23 29.14
N PRO A 30 -0.66 8.57 29.01
CA PRO A 30 -1.21 9.27 27.85
C PRO A 30 -0.64 8.83 26.49
N ALA A 31 0.55 8.19 26.51
CA ALA A 31 1.22 7.67 25.33
C ALA A 31 0.88 6.19 25.04
N ALA A 32 -0.06 5.58 25.79
CA ALA A 32 -0.46 4.19 25.56
C ALA A 32 -1.18 4.05 24.20
N GLU A 33 -0.68 3.16 23.36
CA GLU A 33 -1.22 2.95 22.00
C GLU A 33 -2.60 2.24 22.04
N ARG A 34 -2.78 1.33 22.97
CA ARG A 34 -4.01 0.57 23.16
C ARG A 34 -4.31 0.38 24.64
N ALA A 35 -5.35 1.04 25.10
CA ALA A 35 -5.79 0.92 26.49
C ALA A 35 -6.11 -0.53 26.87
N ILE A 36 -5.66 -0.93 28.08
CA ILE A 36 -6.04 -2.19 28.68
C ILE A 36 -7.39 -2.00 29.41
N THR A 37 -8.30 -2.94 29.23
CA THR A 37 -9.61 -2.87 29.87
C THR A 37 -9.68 -3.71 31.14
N LEU A 38 -10.58 -3.35 32.05
CA LEU A 38 -10.84 -4.14 33.25
C LEU A 38 -11.31 -5.57 32.90
N THR A 39 -12.09 -5.71 31.84
CA THR A 39 -12.55 -7.02 31.33
C THR A 39 -11.38 -7.91 30.93
N GLU A 40 -10.36 -7.35 30.29
CA GLU A 40 -9.16 -8.10 29.91
C GLU A 40 -8.36 -8.53 31.13
N LEU A 41 -8.20 -7.66 32.14
CA LEU A 41 -7.50 -7.96 33.40
C LEU A 41 -8.21 -9.01 34.24
N THR A 42 -9.54 -9.10 34.16
CA THR A 42 -10.36 -10.07 34.91
C THR A 42 -10.73 -11.31 34.11
N SER A 43 -10.24 -11.44 32.89
CA SER A 43 -10.54 -12.55 31.99
C SER A 43 -10.02 -13.88 32.53
N ALA A 44 -10.89 -14.91 32.56
CA ALA A 44 -10.53 -16.29 32.92
C ALA A 44 -9.40 -16.85 32.01
N LYS A 45 -9.23 -16.31 30.81
CA LYS A 45 -8.12 -16.68 29.86
C LYS A 45 -6.74 -16.43 30.46
N LEU A 46 -6.58 -15.51 31.40
CA LEU A 46 -5.31 -15.29 32.10
C LEU A 46 -4.90 -16.51 32.97
N LEU A 47 -5.84 -17.32 33.38
CA LEU A 47 -5.59 -18.52 34.21
C LEU A 47 -5.55 -19.81 33.38
N THR A 48 -5.85 -19.75 32.11
CA THR A 48 -5.89 -20.92 31.20
C THR A 48 -4.49 -21.23 30.64
N PRO A 49 -3.90 -22.44 30.89
CA PRO A 49 -2.55 -22.76 30.42
C PRO A 49 -2.37 -22.59 28.90
N ASN A 50 -3.35 -22.92 28.10
CA ASN A 50 -3.29 -22.90 26.63
C ASN A 50 -3.40 -21.48 26.02
N ASP A 51 -3.67 -20.46 26.82
CA ASP A 51 -3.81 -19.07 26.37
C ASP A 51 -2.53 -18.23 26.63
N GLU A 52 -1.35 -18.82 26.47
CA GLU A 52 -0.08 -18.16 26.70
C GLU A 52 0.09 -16.87 25.88
N LYS A 53 -0.32 -16.90 24.61
CA LYS A 53 -0.26 -15.72 23.73
C LYS A 53 -1.12 -14.58 24.28
N TYR A 54 -2.31 -14.88 24.79
CA TYR A 54 -3.20 -13.89 25.40
C TYR A 54 -2.57 -13.30 26.67
N ARG A 55 -2.06 -14.17 27.58
CA ARG A 55 -1.38 -13.72 28.81
C ARG A 55 -0.20 -12.80 28.53
N ASN A 56 0.64 -13.18 27.57
CA ASN A 56 1.81 -12.39 27.18
C ASN A 56 1.42 -11.04 26.59
N ASP A 57 0.32 -10.98 25.81
CA ASP A 57 -0.22 -9.73 25.27
C ASP A 57 -0.77 -8.82 26.36
N VAL A 58 -1.58 -9.37 27.28
CA VAL A 58 -2.11 -8.60 28.43
C VAL A 58 -0.99 -8.11 29.35
N ALA A 59 0.00 -8.96 29.67
CA ALA A 59 1.14 -8.57 30.50
C ALA A 59 1.95 -7.44 29.87
N ARG A 60 2.23 -7.52 28.57
CA ARG A 60 2.93 -6.49 27.81
C ARG A 60 2.17 -5.17 27.82
N ARG A 61 0.86 -5.22 27.57
CA ARG A 61 0.01 -4.03 27.57
C ARG A 61 -0.16 -3.45 28.98
N LEU A 62 -0.21 -4.27 30.01
CA LEU A 62 -0.22 -3.79 31.38
C LEU A 62 1.02 -2.92 31.68
N VAL A 63 2.20 -3.38 31.31
CA VAL A 63 3.44 -2.61 31.48
C VAL A 63 3.42 -1.34 30.63
N SER A 64 3.04 -1.44 29.36
CA SER A 64 3.03 -0.31 28.43
C SER A 64 1.90 0.70 28.66
N ASN A 65 0.90 0.36 29.47
CA ASN A 65 -0.19 1.28 29.85
C ASN A 65 0.04 1.94 31.22
N SER A 66 0.97 1.41 32.02
CA SER A 66 1.24 1.96 33.34
C SER A 66 2.32 3.06 33.28
N PRO A 67 2.14 4.20 33.96
CA PRO A 67 3.16 5.26 33.98
C PRO A 67 4.53 4.77 34.44
N VAL A 68 4.60 3.98 35.51
CA VAL A 68 5.85 3.41 36.01
C VAL A 68 6.49 2.43 35.01
N GLY A 69 5.67 1.60 34.34
CA GLY A 69 6.15 0.69 33.31
C GLY A 69 6.72 1.44 32.11
N MET A 70 6.03 2.51 31.69
CA MET A 70 6.49 3.38 30.60
C MET A 70 7.77 4.13 30.94
N ASP A 71 7.90 4.64 32.18
CA ASP A 71 9.14 5.29 32.64
C ASP A 71 10.33 4.31 32.68
N ALA A 72 10.08 3.06 33.09
CA ALA A 72 11.11 2.02 33.04
C ALA A 72 11.55 1.70 31.60
N ILE A 73 10.62 1.65 30.66
CA ILE A 73 10.91 1.48 29.22
C ILE A 73 11.72 2.68 28.70
N ARG A 74 11.30 3.91 29.00
CA ARG A 74 12.02 5.15 28.63
C ARG A 74 13.44 5.16 29.19
N ALA A 75 13.60 4.87 30.47
CA ALA A 75 14.91 4.83 31.13
C ALA A 75 15.83 3.77 30.52
N LYS A 76 15.31 2.56 30.27
CA LYS A 76 16.07 1.50 29.59
C LYS A 76 16.51 1.93 28.19
N ASN A 77 15.57 2.42 27.37
CA ASN A 77 15.88 2.81 26.01
C ASN A 77 16.84 4.01 25.96
N ALA A 78 16.68 4.97 26.89
CA ALA A 78 17.63 6.08 27.02
C ALA A 78 19.06 5.60 27.39
N LEU A 79 19.16 4.62 28.29
CA LEU A 79 20.44 4.01 28.64
C LEU A 79 21.08 3.30 27.43
N ASP A 80 20.28 2.50 26.72
CA ASP A 80 20.73 1.78 25.52
C ASP A 80 21.28 2.75 24.45
N VAL A 81 20.54 3.81 24.15
CA VAL A 81 20.93 4.79 23.12
C VAL A 81 22.05 5.71 23.59
N LYS A 82 21.92 6.35 24.78
CA LYS A 82 22.82 7.43 25.22
C LYS A 82 24.12 6.92 25.84
N VAL A 83 24.12 5.74 26.45
CA VAL A 83 25.29 5.18 27.14
C VAL A 83 25.95 4.09 26.30
N PHE A 84 25.18 3.15 25.79
CA PHE A 84 25.73 2.04 25.00
C PHE A 84 25.81 2.33 23.50
N GLY A 85 25.15 3.39 23.01
CA GLY A 85 25.12 3.73 21.58
C GLY A 85 24.49 2.66 20.69
N PHE A 86 23.71 1.75 21.28
CA PHE A 86 23.12 0.63 20.56
C PHE A 86 21.70 0.31 21.07
N VAL A 87 20.78 0.14 20.15
CA VAL A 87 19.42 -0.33 20.44
C VAL A 87 19.03 -1.44 19.46
N ASN A 88 18.36 -2.45 19.97
CA ASN A 88 17.76 -3.52 19.17
C ASN A 88 16.46 -3.99 19.84
N THR A 89 15.38 -3.31 19.52
CA THR A 89 14.03 -3.67 19.96
C THR A 89 13.30 -4.49 18.87
N SER A 90 12.03 -4.78 19.08
CA SER A 90 11.19 -5.35 18.02
C SER A 90 10.92 -4.38 16.87
N GLN A 91 11.03 -3.06 17.11
CA GLN A 91 10.68 -2.01 16.14
C GLN A 91 11.88 -1.20 15.64
N VAL A 92 12.93 -1.05 16.45
CA VAL A 92 14.09 -0.18 16.12
C VAL A 92 15.39 -0.94 16.29
N ILE A 93 16.30 -0.76 15.35
CA ILE A 93 17.66 -1.26 15.39
C ILE A 93 18.65 -0.16 15.02
N SER A 94 19.76 -0.08 15.76
CA SER A 94 20.86 0.86 15.46
C SER A 94 21.65 0.43 14.23
N GLY A 95 21.96 1.41 13.39
CA GLY A 95 22.97 1.35 12.36
C GLY A 95 24.31 1.95 12.81
N ALA A 96 25.13 2.36 11.85
CA ALA A 96 26.37 3.09 12.08
C ALA A 96 26.07 4.59 12.34
N ASP A 97 27.01 5.30 12.95
CA ASP A 97 27.02 6.76 13.11
C ASP A 97 25.74 7.36 13.70
N GLY A 98 25.09 6.65 14.63
CA GLY A 98 23.86 7.09 15.29
C GLY A 98 22.59 6.95 14.44
N TRP A 99 22.66 6.27 13.28
CA TRP A 99 21.49 5.96 12.50
C TRP A 99 20.58 4.95 13.19
N LEU A 100 19.28 5.15 13.05
CA LEU A 100 18.25 4.19 13.47
C LEU A 100 17.47 3.70 12.27
N PHE A 101 17.07 2.43 12.29
CA PHE A 101 16.28 1.81 11.24
C PHE A 101 15.02 1.15 11.80
N TYR A 102 13.95 1.20 11.03
CA TYR A 102 12.67 0.58 11.38
C TYR A 102 12.73 -0.92 11.07
N LYS A 103 12.95 -1.73 12.10
CA LYS A 103 13.21 -3.16 11.98
C LYS A 103 12.11 -3.99 11.30
N PRO A 104 10.80 -3.73 11.50
CA PRO A 104 9.76 -4.44 10.75
C PRO A 104 9.86 -4.25 9.23
N GLY A 105 10.42 -3.13 8.77
CA GLY A 105 10.70 -2.88 7.35
C GLY A 105 11.64 -3.92 6.73
N PHE A 106 12.54 -4.52 7.50
CA PHE A 106 13.46 -5.56 7.04
C PHE A 106 12.76 -6.90 6.79
N GLN A 107 11.67 -7.15 7.47
CA GLN A 107 10.95 -8.43 7.44
C GLN A 107 9.86 -8.46 6.36
N ASN A 108 9.24 -7.31 6.09
CA ASN A 108 8.14 -7.21 5.15
C ASN A 108 8.64 -7.25 3.70
N GLY A 109 8.23 -8.27 2.93
CA GLY A 109 8.61 -8.44 1.53
C GLY A 109 10.11 -8.64 1.30
N ALA A 110 10.84 -9.15 2.29
CA ALA A 110 12.30 -9.22 2.28
C ALA A 110 12.85 -10.09 1.14
N CYS A 111 12.17 -11.17 0.81
CA CYS A 111 12.61 -12.12 -0.24
C CYS A 111 11.53 -12.28 -1.30
N MET A 112 11.60 -11.46 -2.35
CA MET A 112 10.70 -11.56 -3.50
C MET A 112 11.36 -12.38 -4.61
N SER A 113 10.62 -13.32 -5.18
CA SER A 113 11.02 -14.00 -6.41
C SER A 113 10.76 -13.12 -7.64
N GLU A 114 11.38 -13.44 -8.78
CA GLU A 114 11.08 -12.76 -10.05
C GLU A 114 9.61 -12.94 -10.45
N HIS A 115 9.02 -14.10 -10.13
CA HIS A 115 7.61 -14.37 -10.36
C HIS A 115 6.72 -13.44 -9.52
N ASP A 116 6.92 -13.35 -8.20
CA ASP A 116 6.13 -12.46 -7.33
C ASP A 116 6.21 -11.00 -7.77
N ILE A 117 7.40 -10.56 -8.18
CA ILE A 117 7.62 -9.22 -8.72
C ILE A 117 6.83 -9.05 -10.03
N GLY A 118 6.91 -10.03 -10.93
CA GLY A 118 6.16 -10.01 -12.19
C GLY A 118 4.65 -9.90 -11.97
N VAL A 119 4.11 -10.71 -11.06
CA VAL A 119 2.69 -10.70 -10.67
C VAL A 119 2.30 -9.34 -10.08
N MET A 120 3.10 -8.81 -9.18
CA MET A 120 2.88 -7.50 -8.56
C MET A 120 2.83 -6.36 -9.58
N LEU A 121 3.83 -6.29 -10.47
CA LEU A 121 3.88 -5.26 -11.53
C LEU A 121 2.71 -5.42 -12.51
N GLY A 122 2.34 -6.64 -12.82
CA GLY A 122 1.20 -6.95 -13.68
C GLY A 122 -0.12 -6.46 -13.10
N HIS A 123 -0.37 -6.64 -11.79
CA HIS A 123 -1.58 -6.13 -11.13
C HIS A 123 -1.66 -4.60 -11.18
N VAL A 124 -0.55 -3.90 -10.97
CA VAL A 124 -0.50 -2.44 -11.10
C VAL A 124 -0.86 -2.01 -12.52
N GLU A 125 -0.32 -2.72 -13.51
CA GLU A 125 -0.61 -2.43 -14.92
C GLU A 125 -2.06 -2.75 -15.29
N ALA A 126 -2.64 -3.83 -14.76
CA ALA A 126 -4.05 -4.16 -14.96
C ALA A 126 -4.98 -3.06 -14.42
N LEU A 127 -4.72 -2.56 -13.20
CA LEU A 127 -5.44 -1.41 -12.64
C LEU A 127 -5.31 -0.18 -13.54
N ARG A 128 -4.11 0.09 -14.04
CA ARG A 128 -3.86 1.21 -14.96
C ARG A 128 -4.66 1.10 -16.26
N MET A 129 -4.73 -0.08 -16.83
CA MET A 129 -5.51 -0.31 -18.07
C MET A 129 -6.99 -0.11 -17.85
N ILE A 130 -7.53 -0.61 -16.74
CA ILE A 130 -8.95 -0.46 -16.42
C ILE A 130 -9.29 1.01 -16.12
N ALA A 131 -8.45 1.72 -15.38
CA ALA A 131 -8.59 3.14 -15.14
C ALA A 131 -8.54 3.94 -16.49
N LYS A 132 -7.58 3.63 -17.37
CA LYS A 132 -7.45 4.23 -18.70
C LYS A 132 -8.70 4.01 -19.54
N GLY A 133 -9.36 2.86 -19.45
CA GLY A 133 -10.59 2.56 -20.18
C GLY A 133 -11.73 3.55 -19.88
N ILE A 134 -11.76 4.12 -18.68
CA ILE A 134 -12.74 5.12 -18.25
C ILE A 134 -12.19 6.55 -18.22
N GLY A 135 -11.00 6.78 -18.77
CA GLY A 135 -10.39 8.11 -18.88
C GLY A 135 -9.69 8.62 -17.63
N ILE A 136 -9.34 7.73 -16.71
CA ILE A 136 -8.57 8.07 -15.50
C ILE A 136 -7.09 7.76 -15.73
N ASP A 137 -6.20 8.75 -15.49
CA ASP A 137 -4.77 8.53 -15.40
C ASP A 137 -4.42 7.99 -14.01
N PHE A 138 -4.21 6.67 -13.96
CA PHE A 138 -3.77 5.98 -12.74
C PHE A 138 -2.26 5.87 -12.68
N ARG A 139 -1.68 6.29 -11.58
CA ARG A 139 -0.25 6.15 -11.30
C ARG A 139 -0.03 5.57 -9.92
N MET A 140 1.01 4.76 -9.80
CA MET A 140 1.52 4.29 -8.52
C MET A 140 2.93 4.83 -8.31
N SER A 141 3.20 5.36 -7.11
CA SER A 141 4.53 5.79 -6.71
C SER A 141 5.04 4.96 -5.54
N VAL A 142 6.35 4.72 -5.52
CA VAL A 142 7.01 3.96 -4.46
C VAL A 142 8.07 4.83 -3.79
N SER A 143 7.89 5.04 -2.48
CA SER A 143 8.88 5.69 -1.62
C SER A 143 9.89 4.64 -1.16
N PRO A 144 11.20 4.79 -1.45
CA PRO A 144 12.18 3.79 -1.05
C PRO A 144 12.33 3.73 0.48
N ASP A 145 12.68 2.57 0.99
CA ASP A 145 13.04 2.45 2.40
C ASP A 145 14.42 3.02 2.67
N LYS A 146 14.62 3.59 3.85
CA LYS A 146 15.88 4.24 4.24
C LYS A 146 17.09 3.33 4.13
N GLU A 147 16.95 2.06 4.52
CA GLU A 147 18.01 1.04 4.41
C GLU A 147 18.41 0.70 2.98
N VAL A 148 17.55 1.00 2.03
CA VAL A 148 17.82 0.80 0.60
C VAL A 148 18.58 1.99 0.02
N VAL A 149 18.28 3.19 0.52
CA VAL A 149 18.96 4.44 0.10
C VAL A 149 20.34 4.56 0.76
N TYR A 150 20.47 4.15 2.03
CA TYR A 150 21.68 4.25 2.82
C TYR A 150 22.17 2.89 3.35
N PRO A 151 22.45 1.90 2.47
CA PRO A 151 22.92 0.59 2.91
C PRO A 151 24.27 0.62 3.64
N GLU A 152 25.11 1.63 3.38
CA GLU A 152 26.39 1.84 4.06
C GLU A 152 26.25 2.30 5.52
N LYS A 153 25.07 2.81 5.89
CA LYS A 153 24.74 3.19 7.27
C LYS A 153 24.18 2.04 8.10
N LEU A 154 23.98 0.87 7.51
CA LEU A 154 23.61 -0.33 8.23
C LEU A 154 24.85 -0.82 9.00
N GLY A 155 24.83 -0.73 10.33
CA GLY A 155 25.83 -1.42 11.14
C GLY A 155 25.68 -2.95 11.04
N PRO A 156 26.64 -3.75 11.55
CA PRO A 156 26.64 -5.21 11.36
C PRO A 156 25.33 -5.91 11.77
N ALA A 157 24.73 -5.49 12.88
CA ALA A 157 23.47 -6.05 13.38
C ALA A 157 22.28 -5.72 12.46
N ALA A 158 22.18 -4.47 11.98
CA ALA A 158 21.13 -4.06 11.05
C ALA A 158 21.31 -4.73 9.67
N ALA A 159 22.55 -4.79 9.17
CA ALA A 159 22.87 -5.47 7.92
C ALA A 159 22.50 -6.95 7.96
N ALA A 160 22.79 -7.66 9.06
CA ALA A 160 22.38 -9.05 9.25
C ALA A 160 20.84 -9.19 9.32
N ALA A 161 20.13 -8.19 9.84
CA ALA A 161 18.68 -8.21 9.98
C ALA A 161 17.95 -7.94 8.66
N THR A 162 18.59 -7.28 7.66
CA THR A 162 17.94 -6.97 6.36
C THR A 162 17.69 -8.21 5.51
N GLY A 163 18.42 -9.31 5.74
CA GLY A 163 18.29 -10.53 4.94
C GLY A 163 18.43 -10.24 3.43
N CYS A 164 17.46 -10.63 2.63
CA CYS A 164 17.45 -10.39 1.18
C CYS A 164 16.79 -9.08 0.74
N LYS A 165 16.36 -8.22 1.67
CA LYS A 165 15.64 -6.96 1.38
C LYS A 165 16.35 -6.11 0.32
N ILE A 166 17.65 -5.85 0.49
CA ILE A 166 18.42 -5.03 -0.46
C ILE A 166 18.51 -5.67 -1.84
N LEU A 167 18.65 -6.99 -1.89
CA LEU A 167 18.68 -7.73 -3.15
C LEU A 167 17.33 -7.72 -3.85
N SER A 168 16.23 -7.96 -3.12
CA SER A 168 14.87 -7.89 -3.63
C SER A 168 14.53 -6.49 -4.14
N SER A 169 14.98 -5.46 -3.41
CA SER A 169 14.84 -4.07 -3.80
C SER A 169 15.49 -3.76 -5.16
N ARG A 170 16.71 -4.22 -5.37
CA ARG A 170 17.42 -4.09 -6.65
C ARG A 170 16.77 -4.91 -7.77
N LEU A 171 16.27 -6.11 -7.43
CA LEU A 171 15.64 -7.02 -8.37
C LEU A 171 14.35 -6.44 -8.93
N TRP A 172 13.43 -5.97 -8.08
CA TRP A 172 12.16 -5.44 -8.56
C TRP A 172 12.35 -4.19 -9.42
N ARG A 173 13.29 -3.29 -9.07
CA ARG A 173 13.63 -2.11 -9.87
C ARG A 173 14.16 -2.48 -11.25
N ARG A 174 15.05 -3.49 -11.30
CA ARG A 174 15.56 -4.00 -12.57
C ARG A 174 14.44 -4.52 -13.46
N ILE A 175 13.53 -5.33 -12.89
CA ILE A 175 12.40 -5.90 -13.63
C ILE A 175 11.44 -4.79 -14.07
N ALA A 176 11.09 -3.85 -13.18
CA ALA A 176 10.22 -2.72 -13.50
C ALA A 176 10.76 -1.87 -14.65
N LYS A 177 12.07 -1.57 -14.65
CA LYS A 177 12.73 -0.83 -15.74
C LYS A 177 12.73 -1.63 -17.06
N THR A 178 13.01 -2.92 -17.01
CA THR A 178 13.03 -3.80 -18.20
C THR A 178 11.64 -3.96 -18.80
N SER A 179 10.61 -4.10 -17.96
CA SER A 179 9.21 -4.20 -18.40
C SER A 179 8.57 -2.86 -18.75
N LYS A 180 9.29 -1.74 -18.58
CA LYS A 180 8.76 -0.37 -18.73
C LYS A 180 7.51 -0.12 -17.89
N SER A 181 7.55 -0.59 -16.65
CA SER A 181 6.47 -0.39 -15.70
C SER A 181 6.13 1.10 -15.53
N SER A 182 4.86 1.41 -15.35
CA SER A 182 4.35 2.76 -15.10
C SER A 182 4.52 3.23 -13.65
N ILE A 183 5.24 2.49 -12.81
CA ILE A 183 5.50 2.86 -11.42
C ILE A 183 6.51 4.00 -11.37
N ILE A 184 6.19 5.04 -10.61
CA ILE A 184 7.09 6.15 -10.27
C ILE A 184 7.96 5.69 -9.10
N ASP A 185 9.21 5.36 -9.35
CA ASP A 185 10.15 4.93 -8.32
C ASP A 185 10.97 6.13 -7.82
N HIS A 186 10.69 6.61 -6.61
CA HIS A 186 11.43 7.73 -6.04
C HIS A 186 12.89 7.41 -5.71
N PHE A 187 13.30 6.15 -5.75
CA PHE A 187 14.70 5.78 -5.68
C PHE A 187 15.53 6.36 -6.83
N ASP A 188 14.93 6.58 -7.98
CA ASP A 188 15.62 7.15 -9.15
C ASP A 188 16.17 8.57 -8.89
N VAL A 189 15.58 9.32 -7.97
CA VAL A 189 16.03 10.66 -7.57
C VAL A 189 16.74 10.68 -6.21
N MET A 190 16.79 9.56 -5.51
CA MET A 190 17.36 9.45 -4.16
C MET A 190 18.58 8.53 -4.06
N GLY A 191 18.66 7.53 -4.95
CA GLY A 191 19.62 6.42 -4.80
C GLY A 191 20.95 6.57 -5.54
N HIS A 192 21.09 7.54 -6.45
CA HIS A 192 22.26 7.60 -7.35
C HIS A 192 23.24 8.73 -7.07
N ASP A 193 22.82 9.79 -6.42
CA ASP A 193 23.68 10.91 -6.04
C ASP A 193 23.49 11.16 -4.54
N VAL A 194 24.05 10.30 -3.71
CA VAL A 194 24.29 10.64 -2.31
C VAL A 194 25.42 11.67 -2.31
N THR A 195 25.06 12.89 -2.71
CA THR A 195 25.83 14.09 -2.41
C THR A 195 25.90 14.19 -0.88
N ASP A 196 26.73 15.09 -0.34
CA ASP A 196 26.87 15.28 1.10
C ASP A 196 25.54 15.60 1.82
N ASP A 197 24.48 15.91 1.06
CA ASP A 197 23.14 16.25 1.58
C ASP A 197 22.32 14.98 1.89
N LEU A 198 21.91 14.86 3.13
CA LEU A 198 21.02 13.77 3.56
C LEU A 198 19.60 13.98 3.01
N LEU A 199 18.99 12.89 2.55
CA LEU A 199 17.60 12.87 2.04
C LEU A 199 16.62 12.24 3.02
N TYR A 200 17.14 11.63 4.09
CA TYR A 200 16.40 11.06 5.21
C TYR A 200 16.96 11.57 6.52
N PHE A 201 16.12 11.69 7.52
CA PHE A 201 16.57 11.84 8.88
C PHE A 201 17.35 10.58 9.35
N ARG A 202 18.33 10.77 10.17
CA ARG A 202 19.11 9.65 10.74
C ARG A 202 18.25 8.77 11.64
N THR A 203 17.34 9.39 12.42
CA THR A 203 16.56 8.73 13.46
C THR A 203 15.04 8.73 13.19
N ASP A 204 14.58 9.12 12.00
CA ASP A 204 13.19 9.00 11.55
C ASP A 204 13.05 7.91 10.48
N THR A 205 11.85 7.36 10.30
CA THR A 205 11.56 6.41 9.21
C THR A 205 11.39 7.09 7.87
N HIS A 206 11.12 8.40 7.87
CA HIS A 206 10.77 9.16 6.67
C HIS A 206 11.97 9.91 6.08
N TRP A 207 11.78 10.35 4.85
CA TRP A 207 12.62 11.34 4.22
C TRP A 207 12.52 12.71 4.93
N ASN A 208 13.58 13.52 4.80
CA ASN A 208 13.59 14.90 5.26
C ASN A 208 13.00 15.82 4.17
N GLU A 209 13.01 17.15 4.40
CA GLU A 209 12.41 18.11 3.47
C GLU A 209 13.06 18.09 2.08
N LEU A 210 14.38 17.90 1.99
CA LEU A 210 15.07 17.77 0.71
C LEU A 210 14.65 16.51 -0.05
N GLY A 211 14.50 15.38 0.65
CA GLY A 211 13.98 14.13 0.08
C GLY A 211 12.55 14.29 -0.45
N LYS A 212 11.67 14.94 0.33
CA LYS A 212 10.30 15.27 -0.11
C LYS A 212 10.31 16.11 -1.39
N LEU A 213 11.13 17.14 -1.44
CA LEU A 213 11.24 18.03 -2.60
C LEU A 213 11.70 17.29 -3.86
N LYS A 214 12.72 16.44 -3.76
CA LYS A 214 13.19 15.63 -4.88
C LYS A 214 12.09 14.69 -5.39
N ALA A 215 11.39 14.01 -4.48
CA ALA A 215 10.27 13.14 -4.84
C ALA A 215 9.13 13.89 -5.53
N VAL A 216 8.75 15.06 -5.01
CA VAL A 216 7.68 15.88 -5.59
C VAL A 216 8.07 16.45 -6.94
N ARG A 217 9.33 16.86 -7.15
CA ARG A 217 9.82 17.28 -8.48
C ARG A 217 9.69 16.17 -9.52
N GLN A 218 10.10 14.96 -9.17
CA GLN A 218 9.92 13.78 -10.03
C GLN A 218 8.44 13.53 -10.32
N LEU A 219 7.59 13.55 -9.29
CA LEU A 219 6.15 13.36 -9.43
C LEU A 219 5.52 14.35 -10.40
N VAL A 220 5.85 15.65 -10.29
CA VAL A 220 5.37 16.69 -11.22
C VAL A 220 5.82 16.39 -12.65
N PHE A 221 7.07 16.00 -12.85
CA PHE A 221 7.57 15.64 -14.17
C PHE A 221 6.81 14.42 -14.75
N GLU A 222 6.63 13.37 -13.98
CA GLU A 222 5.96 12.13 -14.42
C GLU A 222 4.47 12.34 -14.75
N LEU A 223 3.79 13.25 -14.03
CA LEU A 223 2.38 13.53 -14.26
C LEU A 223 2.11 14.56 -15.37
N THR A 224 3.05 15.51 -15.57
CA THR A 224 2.78 16.67 -16.45
C THR A 224 3.78 16.84 -17.57
N GLY A 225 4.90 16.13 -17.55
CA GLY A 225 6.06 16.37 -18.42
C GLY A 225 6.83 17.67 -18.10
N ARG A 226 6.37 18.46 -17.13
CA ARG A 226 6.99 19.73 -16.74
C ARG A 226 8.26 19.47 -15.94
N LYS A 227 9.41 19.84 -16.49
CA LYS A 227 10.65 19.85 -15.72
C LYS A 227 10.63 20.99 -14.72
N VAL A 228 11.00 20.67 -13.50
CA VAL A 228 11.20 21.61 -12.42
C VAL A 228 12.69 21.74 -12.20
N ASP A 229 13.28 22.76 -12.84
CA ASP A 229 14.73 22.99 -12.84
C ASP A 229 15.14 24.02 -11.78
N GLY A 230 16.43 24.08 -11.50
CA GLY A 230 17.06 25.02 -10.59
C GLY A 230 17.62 24.37 -9.32
N PRO A 231 18.61 25.03 -8.71
CA PRO A 231 19.22 24.56 -7.48
C PRO A 231 18.21 24.64 -6.33
N ILE A 232 18.16 23.60 -5.51
CA ILE A 232 17.42 23.58 -4.25
C ILE A 232 18.35 24.18 -3.21
N LEU A 233 18.05 25.40 -2.74
CA LEU A 233 18.84 26.10 -1.74
C LEU A 233 18.02 26.22 -0.45
N ALA A 234 18.61 25.91 0.68
CA ALA A 234 17.98 26.03 1.98
C ALA A 234 17.64 27.50 2.29
N SER A 235 16.45 27.72 2.86
CA SER A 235 15.96 29.03 3.29
C SER A 235 16.20 29.25 4.78
N GLY A 236 16.32 28.18 5.57
CA GLY A 236 16.48 28.19 7.01
C GLY A 236 16.67 26.81 7.60
N GLN A 237 16.52 26.72 8.92
CA GLN A 237 16.64 25.47 9.65
C GLN A 237 15.63 25.42 10.80
N VAL A 238 15.06 24.25 11.06
CA VAL A 238 14.16 23.98 12.19
C VAL A 238 14.60 22.71 12.92
N MET A 239 14.12 22.54 14.15
CA MET A 239 14.31 21.28 14.88
C MET A 239 13.08 20.41 14.66
N HIS A 240 13.30 19.17 14.24
CA HIS A 240 12.27 18.19 13.93
C HIS A 240 12.31 17.04 14.94
N ALA A 241 11.17 16.78 15.60
CA ALA A 241 11.02 15.65 16.51
C ALA A 241 10.86 14.35 15.70
N THR A 242 11.89 13.51 15.73
CA THR A 242 11.96 12.29 14.90
C THR A 242 11.13 11.14 15.47
N ASP A 243 10.55 10.29 14.62
CA ASP A 243 9.55 9.30 15.01
C ASP A 243 10.12 8.10 15.80
N MET A 244 11.29 7.56 15.43
CA MET A 244 11.82 6.38 16.08
C MET A 244 12.20 6.61 17.53
N PRO A 245 12.96 7.65 17.93
CA PRO A 245 13.17 7.97 19.32
C PRO A 245 11.88 8.34 20.05
N ASN A 246 11.13 9.30 19.53
CA ASN A 246 9.99 9.89 20.25
C ASN A 246 8.80 8.93 20.37
N ARG A 247 8.44 8.23 19.30
CA ARG A 247 7.28 7.34 19.29
C ARG A 247 7.62 5.90 19.67
N LEU A 248 8.70 5.32 19.10
CA LEU A 248 9.00 3.91 19.25
C LEU A 248 9.89 3.60 20.46
N LEU A 249 10.85 4.48 20.76
CA LEU A 249 11.73 4.34 21.93
C LEU A 249 11.28 5.15 23.15
N ARG A 250 10.36 6.11 22.96
CA ARG A 250 9.87 6.99 24.00
C ARG A 250 10.97 7.85 24.64
N ILE A 251 11.90 8.34 23.82
CA ILE A 251 13.02 9.20 24.22
C ILE A 251 12.90 10.51 23.45
N ASP A 252 12.93 11.63 24.16
CA ASP A 252 12.92 12.95 23.50
C ASP A 252 14.18 13.13 22.66
N HIS A 253 13.99 13.38 21.39
CA HIS A 253 15.06 13.60 20.42
C HIS A 253 14.57 14.42 19.24
N GLU A 254 15.41 15.38 18.85
CA GLU A 254 15.17 16.21 17.68
C GLU A 254 16.40 16.23 16.78
N GLU A 255 16.18 16.32 15.49
CA GLU A 255 17.22 16.55 14.48
C GLU A 255 17.02 17.91 13.83
N ALA A 256 18.11 18.56 13.47
CA ALA A 256 18.08 19.75 12.66
C ALA A 256 17.65 19.39 11.22
N GLU A 257 16.68 20.12 10.69
CA GLU A 257 16.16 19.96 9.34
C GLU A 257 16.26 21.31 8.61
N GLU A 258 16.79 21.30 7.40
CA GLU A 258 16.77 22.46 6.53
C GLU A 258 15.37 22.70 5.98
N THR A 259 14.96 23.98 5.88
CA THR A 259 13.72 24.41 5.25
C THR A 259 13.99 25.00 3.87
N TYR A 260 13.00 24.93 2.98
CA TYR A 260 13.14 25.34 1.57
C TYR A 260 11.97 26.20 1.11
N ASP A 261 11.40 27.02 2.00
CA ASP A 261 10.18 27.80 1.75
C ASP A 261 10.32 28.73 0.54
N ASP A 262 11.47 29.39 0.39
CA ASP A 262 11.75 30.27 -0.75
C ASP A 262 11.82 29.52 -2.07
N TYR A 263 12.37 28.29 -2.03
CA TYR A 263 12.41 27.41 -3.21
C TYR A 263 11.00 26.94 -3.56
N VAL A 264 10.23 26.48 -2.58
CA VAL A 264 8.84 26.01 -2.77
C VAL A 264 7.98 27.10 -3.35
N SER A 265 8.01 28.31 -2.78
CA SER A 265 7.19 29.45 -3.22
C SER A 265 7.49 29.90 -4.64
N ARG A 266 8.76 29.85 -5.06
CA ARG A 266 9.17 30.19 -6.44
C ARG A 266 8.85 29.09 -7.44
N THR A 267 8.97 27.84 -7.03
CA THR A 267 8.89 26.66 -7.91
C THR A 267 7.46 26.18 -8.08
N PHE A 268 6.69 26.25 -7.03
CA PHE A 268 5.29 25.85 -6.94
C PHE A 268 4.45 27.02 -6.44
N PRO A 269 4.32 28.10 -7.26
CA PRO A 269 3.56 29.28 -6.85
C PRO A 269 2.11 28.90 -6.57
N ASP A 270 1.45 29.67 -5.71
CA ASP A 270 0.04 29.42 -5.39
C ASP A 270 -0.89 29.95 -6.49
N ASP A 271 -0.63 29.49 -7.72
CA ASP A 271 -1.44 29.74 -8.91
C ASP A 271 -2.23 28.50 -9.26
N SER A 272 -3.54 28.56 -9.14
CA SER A 272 -4.45 27.45 -9.43
C SER A 272 -4.32 26.89 -10.85
N ASN A 273 -3.90 27.71 -11.83
CA ASN A 273 -3.72 27.30 -13.22
C ASN A 273 -2.49 26.42 -13.42
N GLN A 274 -1.54 26.44 -12.48
CA GLN A 274 -0.34 25.61 -12.52
C GLN A 274 -0.46 24.33 -11.70
N LYS A 275 -1.54 24.21 -10.90
CA LYS A 275 -1.80 23.02 -10.08
C LYS A 275 -2.53 21.94 -10.86
N ILE A 276 -2.24 20.70 -10.50
CA ILE A 276 -2.92 19.52 -11.06
C ILE A 276 -4.28 19.38 -10.37
N ALA A 277 -5.35 19.54 -11.13
CA ALA A 277 -6.71 19.47 -10.63
C ALA A 277 -7.27 18.03 -10.66
N ASP A 278 -8.44 17.84 -10.06
CA ASP A 278 -9.23 16.59 -10.12
C ASP A 278 -8.42 15.35 -9.74
N THR A 279 -7.63 15.43 -8.67
CA THR A 279 -6.73 14.36 -8.23
C THR A 279 -7.23 13.69 -6.95
N PHE A 280 -7.30 12.37 -6.96
CA PHE A 280 -7.45 11.53 -5.77
C PHE A 280 -6.09 10.90 -5.43
N ILE A 281 -5.65 11.04 -4.17
CA ILE A 281 -4.38 10.52 -3.66
C ILE A 281 -4.66 9.56 -2.51
N LEU A 282 -4.35 8.28 -2.74
CA LEU A 282 -4.34 7.24 -1.72
C LEU A 282 -2.90 7.04 -1.26
N HIS A 283 -2.62 7.21 0.04
CA HIS A 283 -1.24 7.33 0.48
C HIS A 283 -0.93 6.66 1.82
N ASP A 284 0.33 6.35 2.04
CA ASP A 284 0.90 6.01 3.34
C ASP A 284 1.49 7.24 4.07
N SER A 285 2.25 6.97 5.12
CA SER A 285 2.87 8.03 5.94
C SER A 285 3.86 8.91 5.18
N PHE A 286 4.52 8.41 4.11
CA PHE A 286 5.50 9.21 3.35
C PHE A 286 4.87 10.40 2.63
N TYR A 287 3.74 10.18 1.96
CA TYR A 287 2.98 11.30 1.39
C TYR A 287 2.18 12.04 2.47
N GLY A 288 1.83 11.38 3.58
CA GLY A 288 1.23 12.02 4.74
C GLY A 288 2.11 13.13 5.30
N VAL A 289 3.41 12.87 5.53
CA VAL A 289 4.38 13.89 5.98
C VAL A 289 4.75 14.90 4.89
N SER A 290 4.41 14.63 3.63
CA SER A 290 4.62 15.54 2.49
C SER A 290 3.37 16.34 2.13
N TYR A 291 2.30 16.26 2.90
CA TYR A 291 0.98 16.84 2.59
C TYR A 291 1.04 18.33 2.29
N ASP A 292 1.77 19.09 3.10
CA ASP A 292 1.88 20.54 2.91
C ASP A 292 2.56 20.91 1.59
N LEU A 293 3.62 20.19 1.22
CA LEU A 293 4.28 20.37 -0.07
C LEU A 293 3.37 19.96 -1.24
N LEU A 294 2.64 18.84 -1.11
CA LEU A 294 1.74 18.36 -2.16
C LEU A 294 0.56 19.30 -2.42
N LYS A 295 0.10 20.08 -1.44
CA LYS A 295 -0.90 21.14 -1.65
C LYS A 295 -0.43 22.26 -2.59
N HIS A 296 0.85 22.50 -2.72
CA HIS A 296 1.39 23.43 -3.72
C HIS A 296 1.33 22.86 -5.14
N VAL A 297 1.33 21.55 -5.30
CA VAL A 297 1.30 20.85 -6.61
C VAL A 297 -0.12 20.57 -7.07
N PHE A 298 -0.99 20.16 -6.16
CA PHE A 298 -2.35 19.73 -6.48
C PHE A 298 -3.39 20.77 -6.05
N LEU A 299 -4.42 20.95 -6.88
CA LEU A 299 -5.55 21.83 -6.57
C LEU A 299 -6.62 21.02 -5.83
N ASN A 300 -6.79 21.28 -4.54
CA ASN A 300 -7.80 20.63 -3.68
C ASN A 300 -7.86 19.10 -3.85
N PRO A 301 -6.73 18.38 -3.71
CA PRO A 301 -6.73 16.95 -3.89
C PRO A 301 -7.57 16.24 -2.82
N LEU A 302 -8.20 15.14 -3.19
CA LEU A 302 -8.77 14.23 -2.22
C LEU A 302 -7.64 13.38 -1.65
N PHE A 303 -7.32 13.59 -0.38
CA PHE A 303 -6.27 12.86 0.33
C PHE A 303 -6.88 11.80 1.24
N LEU A 304 -6.49 10.54 1.06
CA LEU A 304 -6.96 9.42 1.86
C LEU A 304 -5.78 8.57 2.32
N SER A 305 -5.64 8.40 3.63
CA SER A 305 -4.66 7.50 4.22
C SER A 305 -5.17 6.05 4.26
N TYR A 306 -4.27 5.07 4.07
CA TYR A 306 -4.60 3.65 4.23
C TYR A 306 -5.10 3.25 5.62
N GLY A 307 -4.75 4.02 6.64
CA GLY A 307 -5.17 3.76 8.01
C GLY A 307 -6.65 4.07 8.26
N ASN A 308 -7.39 4.52 7.24
CA ASN A 308 -8.82 4.78 7.36
C ASN A 308 -9.59 3.46 7.51
N GLU A 309 -10.40 3.36 8.58
CA GLU A 309 -11.20 2.16 8.88
C GLU A 309 -12.25 1.86 7.80
N ASN A 310 -12.71 2.88 7.06
CA ASN A 310 -13.71 2.79 6.01
C ASN A 310 -13.11 2.92 4.60
N ILE A 311 -11.88 2.46 4.42
CA ILE A 311 -11.11 2.72 3.19
C ILE A 311 -11.82 2.31 1.90
N GLU A 312 -12.53 1.18 1.87
CA GLU A 312 -13.29 0.75 0.68
C GLU A 312 -14.37 1.74 0.30
N LEU A 313 -15.16 2.20 1.28
CA LEU A 313 -16.23 3.17 1.07
C LEU A 313 -15.67 4.51 0.61
N GLU A 314 -14.60 4.98 1.24
CA GLU A 314 -13.98 6.27 0.93
C GLU A 314 -13.32 6.27 -0.45
N VAL A 315 -12.65 5.19 -0.85
CA VAL A 315 -12.10 5.03 -2.20
C VAL A 315 -13.23 5.04 -3.24
N ARG A 316 -14.33 4.34 -2.98
CA ARG A 316 -15.50 4.32 -3.84
C ARG A 316 -16.13 5.71 -3.98
N ASN A 317 -16.29 6.44 -2.87
CA ASN A 317 -16.78 7.81 -2.85
C ASN A 317 -15.86 8.77 -3.62
N ALA A 318 -14.54 8.59 -3.51
CA ALA A 318 -13.55 9.37 -4.23
C ALA A 318 -13.65 9.14 -5.76
N LEU A 319 -13.69 7.88 -6.19
CA LEU A 319 -13.83 7.54 -7.62
C LEU A 319 -15.21 7.92 -8.19
N ALA A 320 -16.25 7.95 -7.35
CA ALA A 320 -17.58 8.43 -7.75
C ALA A 320 -17.60 9.90 -8.20
N LYS A 321 -16.61 10.70 -7.77
CA LYS A 321 -16.41 12.10 -8.20
C LYS A 321 -15.72 12.22 -9.55
N SER A 322 -15.38 11.08 -10.17
CA SER A 322 -14.73 11.00 -11.49
C SER A 322 -13.43 11.82 -11.58
N PRO A 323 -12.45 11.55 -10.70
CA PRO A 323 -11.18 12.26 -10.76
C PRO A 323 -10.48 11.98 -12.09
N LYS A 324 -9.71 12.94 -12.61
CA LYS A 324 -8.87 12.75 -13.79
C LYS A 324 -7.60 11.95 -13.47
N HIS A 325 -7.08 12.14 -12.28
CA HIS A 325 -5.86 11.50 -11.80
C HIS A 325 -6.12 10.71 -10.53
N VAL A 326 -5.64 9.49 -10.48
CA VAL A 326 -5.59 8.66 -9.28
C VAL A 326 -4.15 8.29 -9.02
N LEU A 327 -3.62 8.79 -7.91
CA LEU A 327 -2.25 8.53 -7.49
C LEU A 327 -2.27 7.66 -6.22
N VAL A 328 -1.56 6.54 -6.28
CA VAL A 328 -1.37 5.66 -5.13
C VAL A 328 0.08 5.71 -4.71
N ASN A 329 0.36 6.06 -3.46
CA ASN A 329 1.71 6.03 -2.93
C ASN A 329 1.88 4.91 -1.90
N THR A 330 2.99 4.19 -1.95
CA THR A 330 3.39 3.21 -0.94
C THR A 330 4.87 3.30 -0.64
N VAL A 331 5.22 3.05 0.61
CA VAL A 331 6.60 2.76 0.95
C VAL A 331 6.97 1.33 0.51
N GLU A 332 8.19 1.15 0.07
CA GLU A 332 8.68 -0.09 -0.55
C GLU A 332 8.43 -1.35 0.30
N ARG A 333 8.64 -1.28 1.63
CA ARG A 333 8.38 -2.42 2.56
C ARG A 333 6.94 -2.92 2.56
N ASN A 334 5.99 -2.08 2.16
CA ASN A 334 4.57 -2.43 2.13
C ASN A 334 4.09 -2.84 0.72
N MET A 335 4.90 -2.63 -0.31
CA MET A 335 4.50 -2.79 -1.70
C MET A 335 3.94 -4.20 -1.97
N LEU A 336 4.68 -5.25 -1.62
CA LEU A 336 4.28 -6.62 -1.89
C LEU A 336 2.97 -6.98 -1.14
N SER A 337 2.92 -6.72 0.16
CA SER A 337 1.74 -7.05 0.98
C SER A 337 0.49 -6.28 0.59
N LYS A 338 0.65 -5.03 0.13
CA LYS A 338 -0.48 -4.18 -0.29
C LYS A 338 -1.00 -4.49 -1.69
N ILE A 339 -0.17 -5.06 -2.56
CA ILE A 339 -0.58 -5.37 -3.94
C ILE A 339 -1.02 -6.83 -4.09
N LEU A 340 -0.32 -7.79 -3.47
CA LEU A 340 -0.55 -9.22 -3.72
C LEU A 340 -1.46 -9.91 -2.72
N HIS A 341 -1.56 -9.46 -1.48
CA HIS A 341 -2.13 -10.29 -0.42
C HIS A 341 -3.36 -9.69 0.25
N GLY A 342 -4.47 -10.47 0.18
CA GLY A 342 -5.65 -10.33 1.01
C GLY A 342 -6.77 -9.45 0.44
N GLU A 343 -7.94 -9.58 1.07
CA GLU A 343 -9.17 -8.86 0.72
C GLU A 343 -9.00 -7.34 0.79
N MET A 344 -8.09 -6.86 1.64
CA MET A 344 -7.73 -5.45 1.81
C MET A 344 -6.53 -5.03 0.96
N SER A 345 -6.13 -5.84 -0.03
CA SER A 345 -5.11 -5.41 -0.99
C SER A 345 -5.65 -4.26 -1.86
N TRP A 346 -4.74 -3.41 -2.33
CA TRP A 346 -5.19 -2.31 -3.21
C TRP A 346 -5.75 -2.78 -4.53
N THR A 347 -5.26 -3.90 -5.04
CA THR A 347 -5.84 -4.53 -6.21
C THR A 347 -7.30 -4.90 -5.99
N GLY A 348 -7.66 -5.39 -4.79
CA GLY A 348 -9.05 -5.66 -4.42
C GLY A 348 -9.87 -4.37 -4.24
N VAL A 349 -9.41 -3.46 -3.39
CA VAL A 349 -10.14 -2.22 -3.06
C VAL A 349 -10.28 -1.30 -4.27
N LEU A 350 -9.18 -1.03 -4.98
CA LEU A 350 -9.18 -0.17 -6.17
C LEU A 350 -9.83 -0.87 -7.35
N GLY A 351 -9.57 -2.16 -7.55
CA GLY A 351 -10.16 -2.94 -8.63
C GLY A 351 -11.68 -2.89 -8.57
N LYS A 352 -12.29 -3.18 -7.42
CA LYS A 352 -13.73 -3.09 -7.21
C LYS A 352 -14.26 -1.67 -7.44
N ALA A 353 -13.58 -0.67 -6.88
CA ALA A 353 -13.99 0.73 -7.04
C ALA A 353 -13.87 1.22 -8.49
N PHE A 354 -12.88 0.77 -9.25
CA PHE A 354 -12.77 1.04 -10.67
C PHE A 354 -13.87 0.33 -11.48
N LEU A 355 -14.26 -0.88 -11.12
CA LEU A 355 -15.39 -1.56 -11.78
C LEU A 355 -16.72 -0.85 -11.51
N ASP A 356 -16.95 -0.37 -10.30
CA ASP A 356 -18.11 0.45 -9.96
C ASP A 356 -18.14 1.77 -10.77
N ALA A 357 -16.97 2.41 -10.96
CA ALA A 357 -16.84 3.59 -11.82
C ALA A 357 -17.04 3.25 -13.30
N ASN A 358 -16.58 2.07 -13.75
CA ASN A 358 -16.80 1.55 -15.09
C ASN A 358 -18.30 1.40 -15.40
N ALA A 359 -19.11 0.96 -14.45
CA ALA A 359 -20.55 0.82 -14.65
C ALA A 359 -21.23 2.13 -15.09
N LYS A 360 -20.79 3.29 -14.57
CA LYS A 360 -21.28 4.61 -14.98
C LYS A 360 -20.87 4.95 -16.41
N THR A 361 -19.60 4.73 -16.75
CA THR A 361 -19.07 5.01 -18.09
C THR A 361 -19.70 4.08 -19.12
N ALA A 362 -19.88 2.81 -18.79
CA ALA A 362 -20.49 1.80 -19.64
C ALA A 362 -21.98 2.04 -19.91
N GLY A 363 -22.65 2.90 -19.13
CA GLY A 363 -24.03 3.33 -19.43
C GLY A 363 -24.20 3.98 -20.82
N GLY A 364 -23.09 4.50 -21.40
CA GLY A 364 -23.05 4.98 -22.78
C GLY A 364 -22.80 3.89 -23.84
N CYS A 365 -22.45 2.65 -23.45
CA CYS A 365 -22.25 1.53 -24.38
C CYS A 365 -23.59 0.99 -24.92
N LYS A 366 -23.68 0.84 -26.22
CA LYS A 366 -24.76 0.04 -26.83
C LYS A 366 -24.44 -1.44 -26.63
N MET A 367 -24.95 -2.02 -25.54
CA MET A 367 -24.70 -3.42 -25.17
C MET A 367 -25.67 -4.35 -25.88
N SER A 368 -25.17 -5.49 -26.35
CA SER A 368 -25.97 -6.62 -26.82
C SER A 368 -25.50 -7.91 -26.15
N ASP A 369 -26.34 -8.92 -26.09
CA ASP A 369 -25.90 -10.22 -25.61
C ASP A 369 -24.75 -10.70 -26.51
N ALA A 370 -23.71 -11.21 -25.89
CA ALA A 370 -22.51 -11.62 -26.61
C ALA A 370 -22.82 -12.72 -27.62
N ALA A 371 -22.30 -12.58 -28.83
CA ALA A 371 -22.52 -13.55 -29.90
C ALA A 371 -21.96 -14.92 -29.50
N LYS A 372 -22.63 -16.00 -29.89
CA LYS A 372 -22.25 -17.37 -29.50
C LYS A 372 -20.86 -17.77 -29.99
N ASP A 373 -20.45 -17.29 -31.14
CA ASP A 373 -19.12 -17.49 -31.71
C ASP A 373 -18.05 -16.65 -31.04
N GLY A 374 -18.46 -15.60 -30.31
CA GLY A 374 -17.58 -14.77 -29.46
C GLY A 374 -17.44 -15.27 -28.01
N LEU A 375 -18.11 -16.37 -27.65
CA LEU A 375 -18.09 -16.94 -26.32
C LEU A 375 -17.54 -18.37 -26.33
N LYS A 376 -16.58 -18.63 -25.45
CA LYS A 376 -16.12 -20.00 -25.16
C LYS A 376 -16.16 -20.24 -23.67
N PHE A 377 -16.65 -21.40 -23.27
CA PHE A 377 -16.70 -21.85 -21.88
C PHE A 377 -15.76 -23.03 -21.71
N GLU A 378 -14.84 -22.93 -20.76
CA GLU A 378 -13.94 -24.00 -20.40
C GLU A 378 -14.23 -24.43 -18.97
N ASN A 379 -14.32 -25.74 -18.73
CA ASN A 379 -14.70 -26.31 -17.44
C ASN A 379 -16.02 -25.76 -16.85
N LEU A 380 -16.91 -25.32 -17.72
CA LEU A 380 -18.27 -24.86 -17.42
C LEU A 380 -19.25 -25.63 -18.28
N SER A 381 -20.15 -26.38 -17.64
CA SER A 381 -21.15 -27.21 -18.33
C SER A 381 -22.55 -26.63 -18.13
N LYS A 382 -23.23 -26.26 -19.23
CA LYS A 382 -24.58 -25.76 -19.17
C LYS A 382 -25.55 -26.86 -18.82
N GLN A 383 -26.42 -26.63 -17.85
CA GLN A 383 -27.43 -27.56 -17.39
C GLN A 383 -28.77 -27.34 -18.13
N PRO A 384 -29.71 -28.32 -18.13
CA PRO A 384 -31.05 -28.15 -18.69
C PRO A 384 -31.84 -26.99 -18.04
N SER A 385 -31.57 -26.65 -16.78
CA SER A 385 -32.14 -25.49 -16.09
C SER A 385 -31.71 -24.14 -16.67
N GLY A 386 -30.65 -24.12 -17.46
CA GLY A 386 -30.02 -22.90 -17.95
C GLY A 386 -28.80 -22.45 -17.11
N ASP A 387 -28.62 -23.02 -15.93
CA ASP A 387 -27.49 -22.77 -15.07
C ASP A 387 -26.19 -23.39 -15.61
N PHE A 388 -25.06 -23.03 -15.04
CA PHE A 388 -23.76 -23.63 -15.35
C PHE A 388 -23.18 -24.32 -14.13
N THR A 389 -22.73 -25.56 -14.31
CA THR A 389 -21.89 -26.25 -13.31
C THR A 389 -20.44 -25.99 -13.63
N ALA A 390 -19.70 -25.45 -12.67
CA ALA A 390 -18.27 -25.20 -12.75
C ALA A 390 -17.48 -26.40 -12.26
N GLY A 391 -16.50 -26.82 -13.07
CA GLY A 391 -15.46 -27.77 -12.72
C GLY A 391 -14.26 -27.08 -12.05
N VAL A 392 -13.08 -27.72 -12.15
CA VAL A 392 -11.82 -27.12 -11.71
C VAL A 392 -11.37 -26.09 -12.75
N ASP A 393 -10.92 -24.91 -12.30
CA ASP A 393 -10.47 -23.80 -13.16
C ASP A 393 -11.52 -23.42 -14.25
N PRO A 394 -12.74 -22.99 -13.86
CA PRO A 394 -13.79 -22.63 -14.80
C PRO A 394 -13.49 -21.30 -15.45
N GLN A 395 -13.56 -21.24 -16.79
CA GLN A 395 -13.20 -20.04 -17.57
C GLN A 395 -14.32 -19.64 -18.51
N ILE A 396 -14.53 -18.32 -18.60
CA ILE A 396 -15.37 -17.67 -19.59
C ILE A 396 -14.47 -16.83 -20.49
N LEU A 397 -14.37 -17.17 -21.74
CA LEU A 397 -13.62 -16.42 -22.74
C LEU A 397 -14.57 -15.58 -23.57
N VAL A 398 -14.36 -14.26 -23.59
CA VAL A 398 -15.26 -13.28 -24.22
C VAL A 398 -14.52 -12.51 -25.29
N ARG A 399 -14.91 -12.66 -26.55
CA ARG A 399 -14.40 -11.85 -27.66
C ARG A 399 -14.85 -10.40 -27.49
N LEU A 400 -13.90 -9.49 -27.46
CA LEU A 400 -14.17 -8.06 -27.34
C LEU A 400 -14.58 -7.45 -28.70
N ALA A 401 -15.27 -6.32 -28.67
CA ALA A 401 -15.61 -5.57 -29.88
C ALA A 401 -14.37 -5.23 -30.72
N GLU A 402 -14.49 -5.29 -32.03
CA GLU A 402 -13.35 -5.11 -32.95
C GLU A 402 -12.87 -3.65 -33.06
N HIS A 403 -13.70 -2.68 -32.67
CA HIS A 403 -13.42 -1.26 -32.81
C HIS A 403 -13.87 -0.46 -31.60
N GLY A 404 -13.21 0.67 -31.35
CA GLY A 404 -13.50 1.54 -30.25
C GLY A 404 -13.02 1.00 -28.91
N ARG A 405 -13.50 1.54 -27.82
CA ARG A 405 -13.22 1.08 -26.47
C ARG A 405 -14.19 -0.05 -26.10
N PRO A 406 -13.71 -1.31 -25.98
CA PRO A 406 -14.60 -2.44 -25.71
C PRO A 406 -15.27 -2.31 -24.35
N CYS A 407 -16.56 -2.66 -24.30
CA CYS A 407 -17.34 -2.76 -23.08
C CYS A 407 -17.79 -4.20 -22.88
N VAL A 408 -17.69 -4.68 -21.65
CA VAL A 408 -18.19 -6.01 -21.25
C VAL A 408 -18.99 -5.88 -19.96
N ARG A 409 -20.13 -6.53 -19.89
CA ARG A 409 -20.88 -6.76 -18.66
C ARG A 409 -21.00 -8.25 -18.43
N ILE A 410 -20.69 -8.69 -17.23
CA ILE A 410 -20.86 -10.08 -16.81
C ILE A 410 -21.65 -10.07 -15.51
N SER A 411 -22.77 -10.80 -15.51
CA SER A 411 -23.59 -10.97 -14.33
C SER A 411 -23.93 -12.45 -14.11
N PHE A 412 -23.91 -12.90 -12.88
CA PHE A 412 -24.28 -14.26 -12.44
C PHE A 412 -24.57 -14.28 -10.95
N GLU A 413 -25.18 -15.37 -10.48
CA GLU A 413 -25.34 -15.65 -9.05
C GLU A 413 -24.56 -16.91 -8.68
N THR A 414 -23.98 -16.93 -7.49
CA THR A 414 -23.32 -18.10 -6.92
C THR A 414 -23.55 -18.22 -5.44
N ALA A 415 -23.71 -19.44 -4.94
CA ALA A 415 -23.87 -19.71 -3.50
C ALA A 415 -22.53 -19.76 -2.77
N VAL A 416 -21.39 -19.79 -3.49
CA VAL A 416 -20.05 -19.96 -2.90
C VAL A 416 -19.35 -18.61 -2.73
N ARG A 417 -18.72 -18.42 -1.55
CA ARG A 417 -17.84 -17.28 -1.31
C ARG A 417 -16.48 -17.60 -1.91
N GLN A 418 -16.21 -17.09 -3.11
CA GLN A 418 -14.96 -17.29 -3.83
C GLN A 418 -14.62 -16.02 -4.63
N ASN A 419 -13.33 -15.88 -4.96
CA ASN A 419 -12.87 -14.79 -5.79
C ASN A 419 -13.25 -14.99 -7.25
N THR A 420 -13.58 -13.90 -7.92
CA THR A 420 -13.67 -13.82 -9.38
C THR A 420 -12.39 -13.19 -9.90
N TYR A 421 -11.77 -13.79 -10.91
CA TYR A 421 -10.59 -13.23 -11.56
C TYR A 421 -10.94 -12.75 -12.96
N VAL A 422 -10.45 -11.57 -13.31
CA VAL A 422 -10.57 -10.99 -14.65
C VAL A 422 -9.18 -10.82 -15.22
N TYR A 423 -8.79 -11.64 -16.17
CA TYR A 423 -7.48 -11.61 -16.82
C TYR A 423 -7.55 -10.77 -18.10
N LEU A 424 -6.72 -9.75 -18.16
CA LEU A 424 -6.57 -8.96 -19.37
C LEU A 424 -5.64 -9.67 -20.36
N PRO A 425 -5.99 -9.70 -21.65
CA PRO A 425 -5.13 -10.36 -22.64
C PRO A 425 -3.86 -9.56 -22.90
N ILE A 426 -2.76 -10.26 -23.12
CA ILE A 426 -1.45 -9.67 -23.48
C ILE A 426 -1.27 -9.83 -24.99
N LYS A 427 -1.07 -8.72 -25.68
CA LYS A 427 -0.76 -8.69 -27.10
C LYS A 427 0.67 -9.24 -27.28
N ASP A 428 0.93 -10.19 -28.06
CA ASP A 428 2.25 -10.73 -28.38
C ASP A 428 2.88 -11.70 -27.36
N GLN A 429 2.17 -12.16 -26.33
CA GLN A 429 2.66 -13.25 -25.46
C GLN A 429 1.76 -14.49 -25.55
N VAL A 430 2.28 -15.53 -26.16
CA VAL A 430 1.71 -16.88 -26.07
C VAL A 430 2.54 -17.65 -25.05
N ASN A 431 2.12 -17.62 -23.80
CA ASN A 431 2.68 -18.45 -22.75
C ASN A 431 2.12 -19.88 -22.82
N GLN A 432 2.69 -20.82 -22.05
CA GLN A 432 2.16 -22.20 -21.93
C GLN A 432 0.66 -22.23 -21.53
N ASN A 433 0.15 -21.15 -20.90
CA ASN A 433 -1.23 -20.95 -20.46
C ASN A 433 -2.07 -20.04 -21.39
N GLY A 434 -1.63 -19.81 -22.63
CA GLY A 434 -2.28 -18.87 -23.55
C GLY A 434 -1.84 -17.40 -23.36
N PRO A 435 -2.63 -16.43 -23.90
CA PRO A 435 -2.27 -15.01 -23.88
C PRO A 435 -2.53 -14.33 -22.52
N TYR A 436 -2.63 -15.08 -21.43
CA TYR A 436 -2.96 -14.58 -20.11
C TYR A 436 -1.82 -14.80 -19.14
N PHE A 437 -1.58 -13.80 -18.30
CA PHE A 437 -0.61 -13.86 -17.23
C PHE A 437 -1.31 -13.58 -15.90
N GLU A 438 -1.04 -14.38 -14.89
CA GLU A 438 -1.63 -14.31 -13.57
C GLU A 438 -1.61 -12.88 -12.98
N GLY A 439 -0.49 -12.19 -13.09
CA GLY A 439 -0.33 -10.82 -12.61
C GLY A 439 -1.13 -9.78 -13.41
N PHE A 440 -1.45 -10.04 -14.68
CA PHE A 440 -2.20 -9.07 -15.48
C PHE A 440 -3.71 -9.31 -15.34
N SER A 441 -4.16 -9.28 -14.09
CA SER A 441 -5.53 -9.59 -13.71
C SER A 441 -6.04 -8.69 -12.59
N LEU A 442 -7.36 -8.68 -12.42
CA LEU A 442 -8.03 -8.20 -11.21
C LEU A 442 -8.59 -9.37 -10.43
N MET A 443 -8.44 -9.32 -9.13
CA MET A 443 -9.11 -10.22 -8.20
C MET A 443 -10.26 -9.48 -7.53
N LEU A 444 -11.47 -10.02 -7.63
CA LEU A 444 -12.66 -9.52 -6.98
C LEU A 444 -13.06 -10.49 -5.88
N THR A 445 -13.05 -10.03 -4.65
CA THR A 445 -13.53 -10.82 -3.51
C THR A 445 -14.98 -10.45 -3.22
N ASP A 446 -15.89 -11.38 -3.46
CA ASP A 446 -17.31 -11.15 -3.26
C ASP A 446 -17.94 -12.19 -2.33
N ALA A 447 -18.96 -11.73 -1.57
CA ALA A 447 -19.84 -12.61 -0.80
C ALA A 447 -20.66 -13.50 -1.74
N PRO A 448 -21.25 -14.60 -1.25
CA PRO A 448 -22.25 -15.36 -1.98
C PRO A 448 -23.40 -14.45 -2.42
N GLY A 449 -23.96 -14.71 -3.60
CA GLY A 449 -25.08 -13.96 -4.15
C GLY A 449 -24.86 -13.49 -5.59
N ALA A 450 -25.57 -12.45 -5.97
CA ALA A 450 -25.50 -11.86 -7.29
C ALA A 450 -24.20 -11.07 -7.47
N ARG A 451 -23.56 -11.28 -8.61
CA ARG A 451 -22.39 -10.54 -9.09
C ARG A 451 -22.73 -9.85 -10.40
N ASP A 452 -22.40 -8.58 -10.50
CA ASP A 452 -22.62 -7.78 -11.72
C ASP A 452 -21.48 -6.77 -11.84
N PHE A 453 -20.63 -6.95 -12.81
CA PHE A 453 -19.51 -6.06 -13.04
C PHE A 453 -19.38 -5.64 -14.49
N TRP A 454 -18.86 -4.44 -14.66
CA TRP A 454 -18.71 -3.78 -15.92
C TRP A 454 -17.25 -3.43 -16.16
N LEU A 455 -16.81 -3.65 -17.39
CA LEU A 455 -15.48 -3.29 -17.85
C LEU A 455 -15.60 -2.41 -19.08
N VAL A 456 -14.90 -1.30 -19.09
CA VAL A 456 -14.58 -0.52 -20.28
C VAL A 456 -13.07 -0.55 -20.42
N LEU A 457 -12.57 -1.11 -21.50
CA LEU A 457 -11.15 -1.25 -21.75
C LEU A 457 -10.66 -0.22 -22.78
N PRO A 458 -9.39 0.14 -22.78
CA PRO A 458 -8.78 0.94 -23.84
C PRO A 458 -8.97 0.30 -25.22
N GLU A 459 -8.93 1.10 -26.27
CA GLU A 459 -9.04 0.63 -27.66
C GLU A 459 -7.96 -0.40 -28.04
N ASP A 460 -6.81 -0.37 -27.36
CA ASP A 460 -5.72 -1.34 -27.55
C ASP A 460 -6.17 -2.79 -27.36
N PHE A 461 -7.30 -3.02 -26.65
CA PHE A 461 -7.89 -4.35 -26.43
C PHE A 461 -8.97 -4.74 -27.45
N ALA A 462 -9.30 -3.86 -28.40
CA ALA A 462 -10.29 -4.16 -29.43
C ALA A 462 -9.94 -5.45 -30.20
N GLY A 463 -10.93 -6.32 -30.40
CA GLY A 463 -10.77 -7.59 -31.06
C GLY A 463 -10.01 -8.67 -30.30
N MET A 464 -9.55 -8.41 -29.07
CA MET A 464 -8.89 -9.41 -28.22
C MET A 464 -9.92 -10.28 -27.47
N THR A 465 -9.47 -11.31 -26.78
CA THR A 465 -10.34 -12.17 -25.96
C THR A 465 -10.02 -11.94 -24.49
N LEU A 466 -11.04 -11.56 -23.71
CA LEU A 466 -10.98 -11.45 -22.25
C LEU A 466 -11.22 -12.81 -21.61
N ARG A 467 -10.48 -13.15 -20.56
CA ARG A 467 -10.73 -14.34 -19.73
C ARG A 467 -11.30 -13.90 -18.39
N VAL A 468 -12.36 -14.56 -17.97
CA VAL A 468 -12.94 -14.41 -16.64
C VAL A 468 -13.10 -15.77 -16.00
N ASP A 469 -12.55 -15.90 -14.81
CA ASP A 469 -12.72 -17.09 -13.96
C ASP A 469 -13.77 -16.69 -12.89
N PRO A 470 -15.04 -17.09 -13.07
CA PRO A 470 -16.13 -16.56 -12.27
C PRO A 470 -16.06 -17.01 -10.80
N ILE A 471 -15.51 -18.19 -10.56
CA ILE A 471 -15.23 -18.78 -9.26
C ILE A 471 -13.94 -19.60 -9.36
N TYR A 472 -13.26 -19.79 -8.22
CA TYR A 472 -11.96 -20.48 -8.19
C TYR A 472 -12.08 -22.00 -8.25
N SER A 473 -13.18 -22.60 -7.78
CA SER A 473 -13.38 -24.06 -7.71
C SER A 473 -14.76 -24.48 -8.20
N THR A 474 -15.13 -25.71 -7.92
CA THR A 474 -16.45 -26.26 -8.29
C THR A 474 -17.61 -25.48 -7.65
N GLY A 475 -18.69 -25.31 -8.39
CA GLY A 475 -19.88 -24.61 -7.94
C GLY A 475 -20.92 -24.45 -9.04
N THR A 476 -21.98 -23.72 -8.73
CA THR A 476 -23.04 -23.40 -9.69
C THR A 476 -23.07 -21.90 -9.96
N LEU A 477 -23.22 -21.53 -11.21
CA LEU A 477 -23.47 -20.17 -11.66
C LEU A 477 -24.90 -20.12 -12.22
N SER A 478 -25.78 -19.39 -11.54
CA SER A 478 -27.15 -19.18 -12.01
C SER A 478 -27.25 -17.81 -12.69
N HIS A 479 -28.20 -17.68 -13.59
CA HIS A 479 -28.54 -16.42 -14.31
C HIS A 479 -27.31 -15.80 -15.02
N LEU A 480 -26.35 -16.62 -15.51
CA LEU A 480 -25.19 -16.11 -16.23
C LEU A 480 -25.60 -15.36 -17.48
N ARG A 481 -25.25 -14.08 -17.52
CA ARG A 481 -25.46 -13.20 -18.69
C ARG A 481 -24.18 -12.47 -19.02
N ILE A 482 -23.84 -12.45 -20.30
CA ILE A 482 -22.65 -11.80 -20.82
C ILE A 482 -23.08 -10.89 -21.97
N GLN A 483 -22.73 -9.62 -21.84
CA GLN A 483 -23.04 -8.60 -22.84
C GLN A 483 -21.76 -7.91 -23.28
N THR A 484 -21.70 -7.58 -24.57
CA THR A 484 -20.55 -6.86 -25.16
C THR A 484 -21.07 -5.64 -25.96
N GLY A 485 -20.19 -4.67 -26.09
CA GLY A 485 -20.44 -3.45 -26.84
C GLY A 485 -19.15 -2.64 -26.98
N ALA A 486 -19.26 -1.41 -27.46
CA ALA A 486 -18.14 -0.50 -27.55
C ALA A 486 -18.59 0.96 -27.35
N LEU A 487 -17.65 1.75 -26.81
CA LEU A 487 -17.70 3.21 -26.81
C LEU A 487 -16.81 3.77 -27.93
N PRO A 488 -17.06 4.98 -28.42
CA PRO A 488 -16.11 5.67 -29.28
C PRO A 488 -14.73 5.78 -28.64
N SER A 489 -13.70 5.78 -29.46
CA SER A 489 -12.34 6.12 -29.00
C SER A 489 -12.35 7.51 -28.37
N PHE A 490 -11.42 7.75 -27.42
CA PHE A 490 -11.24 9.12 -26.94
C PHE A 490 -10.77 9.99 -28.12
N SER A 491 -11.45 11.11 -28.36
CA SER A 491 -10.91 12.09 -29.28
C SER A 491 -9.49 12.49 -28.78
N PRO A 492 -8.49 12.51 -29.67
CA PRO A 492 -7.18 13.00 -29.25
C PRO A 492 -7.41 14.43 -28.73
N VAL A 493 -7.06 14.65 -27.44
CA VAL A 493 -7.03 16.00 -26.89
C VAL A 493 -6.03 16.75 -27.75
N SER A 494 -6.51 17.69 -28.57
CA SER A 494 -5.63 18.62 -29.27
C SER A 494 -4.85 19.34 -28.18
N ASN A 495 -3.56 19.00 -28.06
CA ASN A 495 -2.62 19.73 -27.23
C ASN A 495 -2.66 21.20 -27.72
N MET A 496 -3.42 22.06 -27.05
CA MET A 496 -3.29 23.51 -27.11
C MET A 496 -2.36 23.97 -26.01
#